data_fc4da8144036cf74efce62d653b7b4e3
#
_entry.id   fc4da8144036cf74efce62d653b7b4e3
#
_cell.length_a   1.000
_cell.length_b   1.000
_cell.length_c   1.000
_cell.angle_alpha   90.00
_cell.angle_beta   90.00
_cell.angle_gamma   90.00
#
_symmetry.space_group_name_H-M   'P 1'
#
loop_
_entity.id
_entity.type
_entity.pdbx_description
1 polymer ?
#
loop_
_entity_poly.entity_id
_entity_poly.type
_entity_poly.pdbx_seq_one_letter_code
_entity_poly.pdbx_strand_id
1 'polypeptide(L)'
;NGQDPTTLLATILRLDVNRQEGDLQYGIPPDNPFAGNQDGWRQEIWAWGLRNPWRFSFDRVTGDLWVGDVGQGRQEEIDLIRRGGNYGWSVQEGFECFRSSTCDSVGLEAPVLQYGRNAGVSVTGGYVYRGQRLGDLYGAYVYADFGSGHIWALRHDGTAISDSARIVRSLDNISSFGEDEAGELYVIGYGGSIYRFLPLPDEQPVTTAV
;
A
#
# COMPACT_ATOMS: atom_id res chain seq x y z
N ASN A 1 13.61 -14.82 -4.25
CA ASN A 1 12.41 -15.46 -3.69
C ASN A 1 11.11 -14.84 -4.25
N GLY A 2 11.12 -13.53 -4.64
CA GLY A 2 9.89 -12.88 -5.11
C GLY A 2 9.26 -13.55 -6.35
N GLN A 3 10.05 -14.17 -7.18
CA GLN A 3 9.59 -14.91 -8.37
C GLN A 3 9.49 -16.43 -8.14
N ASP A 4 9.38 -16.87 -6.88
CA ASP A 4 9.26 -18.29 -6.53
C ASP A 4 7.95 -18.52 -5.73
N PRO A 5 6.84 -18.87 -6.40
CA PRO A 5 5.55 -19.10 -5.76
C PRO A 5 5.47 -20.42 -4.97
N THR A 6 6.53 -21.22 -4.93
CA THR A 6 6.60 -22.40 -4.06
C THR A 6 6.89 -22.04 -2.60
N THR A 7 7.22 -20.77 -2.32
CA THR A 7 7.46 -20.22 -0.98
C THR A 7 6.41 -19.16 -0.61
N LEU A 8 6.30 -18.83 0.67
CA LEU A 8 5.41 -17.76 1.16
C LEU A 8 6.11 -16.39 1.24
N LEU A 9 7.37 -16.31 0.81
CA LEU A 9 8.14 -15.06 0.84
C LEU A 9 7.74 -14.14 -0.30
N ALA A 10 7.71 -12.85 -0.03
CA ALA A 10 7.38 -11.82 -1.02
C ALA A 10 5.95 -11.93 -1.59
N THR A 11 4.99 -12.28 -0.72
CA THR A 11 3.60 -12.54 -1.12
C THR A 11 2.61 -11.86 -0.18
N ILE A 12 1.39 -11.69 -0.67
CA ILE A 12 0.18 -11.47 0.13
C ILE A 12 -0.56 -12.81 0.20
N LEU A 13 -0.97 -13.20 1.40
CA LEU A 13 -1.66 -14.46 1.65
C LEU A 13 -3.15 -14.21 1.93
N ARG A 14 -3.99 -15.17 1.52
CA ARG A 14 -5.41 -15.19 1.88
C ARG A 14 -5.76 -16.56 2.45
N LEU A 15 -6.23 -16.58 3.69
CA LEU A 15 -6.50 -17.77 4.49
C LEU A 15 -7.93 -17.73 5.02
N ASP A 16 -8.55 -18.90 5.18
CA ASP A 16 -9.80 -19.05 5.91
C ASP A 16 -9.49 -19.51 7.36
N VAL A 17 -9.54 -18.57 8.29
CA VAL A 17 -9.24 -18.84 9.71
C VAL A 17 -10.36 -19.52 10.47
N ASN A 18 -11.53 -19.73 9.84
CA ASN A 18 -12.70 -20.36 10.47
C ASN A 18 -12.73 -21.88 10.30
N ARG A 19 -11.79 -22.44 9.52
CA ARG A 19 -11.70 -23.89 9.31
C ARG A 19 -10.24 -24.34 9.26
N GLN A 20 -10.04 -25.64 9.48
CA GLN A 20 -8.76 -26.31 9.31
C GLN A 20 -8.84 -27.25 8.10
N GLU A 21 -7.70 -27.46 7.43
CA GLU A 21 -7.62 -28.32 6.24
C GLU A 21 -6.35 -29.18 6.28
N GLY A 22 -6.54 -30.51 6.40
CA GLY A 22 -5.43 -31.43 6.60
C GLY A 22 -4.63 -31.09 7.87
N ASP A 23 -3.34 -30.91 7.72
CA ASP A 23 -2.41 -30.55 8.82
C ASP A 23 -2.31 -29.02 9.02
N LEU A 24 -2.99 -28.21 8.21
CA LEU A 24 -3.00 -26.75 8.32
C LEU A 24 -3.97 -26.30 9.43
N GLN A 25 -3.56 -25.29 10.20
CA GLN A 25 -4.41 -24.66 11.22
C GLN A 25 -5.40 -23.63 10.63
N TYR A 26 -5.55 -23.61 9.31
CA TYR A 26 -6.44 -22.76 8.52
C TYR A 26 -6.89 -23.51 7.26
N GLY A 27 -7.92 -23.02 6.60
CA GLY A 27 -8.36 -23.51 5.30
C GLY A 27 -7.84 -22.64 4.15
N ILE A 28 -7.75 -23.25 2.97
CA ILE A 28 -7.49 -22.54 1.72
C ILE A 28 -8.83 -22.12 1.11
N PRO A 29 -9.08 -20.81 0.90
CA PRO A 29 -10.26 -20.38 0.15
C PRO A 29 -10.26 -20.98 -1.26
N PRO A 30 -11.38 -21.60 -1.71
CA PRO A 30 -11.41 -22.33 -3.00
C PRO A 30 -11.25 -21.41 -4.22
N ASP A 31 -11.44 -20.12 -4.04
CA ASP A 31 -11.25 -19.08 -5.04
C ASP A 31 -9.90 -18.35 -4.92
N ASN A 32 -8.93 -18.88 -4.16
CA ASN A 32 -7.55 -18.42 -4.24
C ASN A 32 -7.00 -18.70 -5.65
N PRO A 33 -6.11 -17.83 -6.18
CA PRO A 33 -5.63 -17.96 -7.56
C PRO A 33 -4.93 -19.30 -7.84
N PHE A 34 -4.28 -19.87 -6.83
CA PHE A 34 -3.51 -21.10 -6.95
C PHE A 34 -4.13 -22.29 -6.21
N ALA A 35 -5.39 -22.19 -5.77
CA ALA A 35 -6.10 -23.28 -5.12
C ALA A 35 -6.18 -24.50 -6.06
N GLY A 36 -5.81 -25.69 -5.55
CA GLY A 36 -5.85 -26.93 -6.30
C GLY A 36 -4.84 -27.07 -7.44
N ASN A 37 -3.82 -26.17 -7.54
CA ASN A 37 -2.78 -26.27 -8.58
C ASN A 37 -1.96 -27.57 -8.45
N GLN A 38 -1.36 -28.02 -9.56
CA GLN A 38 -0.49 -29.18 -9.63
C GLN A 38 1.00 -28.80 -9.80
N ASP A 39 1.32 -27.51 -9.79
CA ASP A 39 2.67 -26.99 -10.06
C ASP A 39 3.50 -26.87 -8.77
N GLY A 40 2.92 -27.24 -7.61
CA GLY A 40 3.56 -27.13 -6.30
C GLY A 40 3.59 -25.71 -5.73
N TRP A 41 2.85 -24.80 -6.32
CA TRP A 41 2.73 -23.43 -5.83
C TRP A 41 1.92 -23.39 -4.54
N ARG A 42 2.27 -22.46 -3.66
CA ARG A 42 1.58 -22.29 -2.38
C ARG A 42 0.17 -21.77 -2.62
N GLN A 43 -0.81 -22.54 -2.16
CA GLN A 43 -2.23 -22.26 -2.39
C GLN A 43 -2.75 -21.10 -1.54
N GLU A 44 -2.01 -20.71 -0.51
CA GLU A 44 -2.27 -19.56 0.36
C GLU A 44 -2.08 -18.22 -0.34
N ILE A 45 -1.29 -18.19 -1.43
CA ILE A 45 -0.89 -16.96 -2.10
C ILE A 45 -2.09 -16.31 -2.78
N TRP A 46 -2.30 -15.03 -2.47
CA TRP A 46 -3.24 -14.14 -3.15
C TRP A 46 -2.57 -13.32 -4.26
N ALA A 47 -1.37 -12.79 -3.97
CA ALA A 47 -0.51 -12.06 -4.89
C ALA A 47 0.96 -12.30 -4.53
N TRP A 48 1.88 -12.11 -5.47
CA TRP A 48 3.29 -12.45 -5.32
C TRP A 48 4.21 -11.46 -6.05
N GLY A 49 5.52 -11.64 -5.93
CA GLY A 49 6.46 -10.75 -6.58
C GLY A 49 6.63 -9.40 -5.89
N LEU A 50 6.19 -9.25 -4.66
CA LEU A 50 6.45 -8.10 -3.81
C LEU A 50 7.84 -8.21 -3.17
N ARG A 51 8.41 -7.11 -2.70
CA ARG A 51 9.69 -7.15 -2.00
C ARG A 51 9.54 -7.21 -0.48
N ASN A 52 8.87 -6.22 0.08
CA ASN A 52 8.65 -6.08 1.51
C ASN A 52 7.35 -5.29 1.75
N PRO A 53 6.19 -5.90 1.49
CA PRO A 53 4.90 -5.26 1.73
C PRO A 53 4.77 -4.96 3.22
N TRP A 54 4.83 -3.65 3.56
CA TRP A 54 4.92 -3.23 4.95
C TRP A 54 3.55 -3.04 5.57
N ARG A 55 2.74 -2.12 5.05
CA ARG A 55 1.36 -1.93 5.45
C ARG A 55 0.45 -2.04 4.25
N PHE A 56 -0.69 -2.68 4.48
CA PHE A 56 -1.77 -2.75 3.52
C PHE A 56 -3.10 -2.46 4.19
N SER A 57 -4.06 -2.03 3.40
CA SER A 57 -5.43 -1.77 3.84
C SER A 57 -6.41 -2.03 2.72
N PHE A 58 -7.62 -2.42 3.08
CA PHE A 58 -8.74 -2.43 2.16
C PHE A 58 -9.43 -1.06 2.15
N ASP A 59 -9.74 -0.56 0.96
CA ASP A 59 -10.72 0.50 0.85
C ASP A 59 -12.10 -0.05 1.23
N ARG A 60 -12.68 0.45 2.32
CA ARG A 60 -13.96 -0.04 2.86
C ARG A 60 -15.16 0.17 1.93
N VAL A 61 -15.04 0.99 0.88
CA VAL A 61 -16.11 1.28 -0.09
C VAL A 61 -15.97 0.43 -1.35
N THR A 62 -14.76 0.32 -1.91
CA THR A 62 -14.53 -0.42 -3.17
C THR A 62 -14.08 -1.85 -2.95
N GLY A 63 -13.48 -2.17 -1.79
CA GLY A 63 -12.85 -3.45 -1.51
C GLY A 63 -11.45 -3.59 -2.10
N ASP A 64 -10.92 -2.55 -2.73
CA ASP A 64 -9.57 -2.54 -3.29
C ASP A 64 -8.51 -2.69 -2.20
N LEU A 65 -7.51 -3.53 -2.44
CA LEU A 65 -6.40 -3.76 -1.51
C LEU A 65 -5.18 -2.93 -1.93
N TRP A 66 -4.84 -1.95 -1.11
CA TRP A 66 -3.70 -1.05 -1.29
C TRP A 66 -2.52 -1.48 -0.43
N VAL A 67 -1.31 -1.44 -0.97
CA VAL A 67 -0.09 -1.87 -0.29
C VAL A 67 1.01 -0.82 -0.49
N GLY A 68 1.79 -0.56 0.56
CA GLY A 68 3.10 0.09 0.43
C GLY A 68 4.18 -0.99 0.40
N ASP A 69 4.89 -1.14 -0.70
CA ASP A 69 5.98 -2.10 -0.87
C ASP A 69 7.34 -1.41 -0.79
N VAL A 70 8.10 -1.73 0.25
CA VAL A 70 9.40 -1.11 0.51
C VAL A 70 10.45 -1.62 -0.46
N GLY A 71 11.00 -0.73 -1.26
CA GLY A 71 12.00 -1.02 -2.27
C GLY A 71 13.38 -1.40 -1.72
N GLN A 72 14.26 -1.89 -2.60
CA GLN A 72 15.60 -2.32 -2.22
C GLN A 72 16.57 -1.15 -2.04
N GLY A 73 16.57 -0.21 -2.97
CA GLY A 73 17.58 0.83 -2.95
C GLY A 73 17.32 2.05 -3.81
N ARG A 74 16.37 2.00 -4.73
CA ARG A 74 16.08 3.10 -5.64
C ARG A 74 14.68 3.64 -5.53
N GLN A 75 13.67 2.75 -5.54
CA GLN A 75 12.28 3.11 -5.62
C GLN A 75 11.49 2.54 -4.43
N GLU A 76 10.52 3.29 -3.97
CA GLU A 76 9.45 2.87 -3.08
C GLU A 76 8.17 2.79 -3.90
N GLU A 77 7.24 1.87 -3.57
CA GLU A 77 6.10 1.55 -4.40
C GLU A 77 4.78 1.60 -3.63
N ILE A 78 3.74 2.04 -4.32
CA ILE A 78 2.35 1.88 -3.89
C ILE A 78 1.66 1.00 -4.93
N ASP A 79 1.10 -0.11 -4.46
CA ASP A 79 0.47 -1.11 -5.29
C ASP A 79 -1.02 -1.23 -5.02
N LEU A 80 -1.77 -1.52 -6.07
CA LEU A 80 -3.17 -1.96 -6.01
C LEU A 80 -3.21 -3.45 -6.30
N ILE A 81 -3.44 -4.26 -5.25
CA ILE A 81 -3.27 -5.69 -5.32
C ILE A 81 -4.40 -6.39 -6.06
N ARG A 82 -4.05 -7.12 -7.10
CA ARG A 82 -4.92 -7.95 -7.92
C ARG A 82 -4.78 -9.43 -7.55
N ARG A 83 -5.88 -10.18 -7.66
CA ARG A 83 -5.88 -11.62 -7.46
C ARG A 83 -4.94 -12.31 -8.46
N GLY A 84 -3.91 -13.02 -7.98
CA GLY A 84 -2.91 -13.73 -8.79
C GLY A 84 -1.84 -12.83 -9.40
N GLY A 85 -1.85 -11.52 -9.13
CA GLY A 85 -0.89 -10.56 -9.67
C GLY A 85 0.54 -10.84 -9.24
N ASN A 86 1.49 -10.66 -10.18
CA ASN A 86 2.93 -10.71 -9.97
C ASN A 86 3.52 -9.29 -10.04
N TYR A 87 4.01 -8.76 -8.91
CA TYR A 87 4.50 -7.39 -8.75
C TYR A 87 6.00 -7.23 -9.10
N GLY A 88 6.59 -8.23 -9.73
CA GLY A 88 7.85 -8.10 -10.46
C GLY A 88 9.14 -8.20 -9.66
N TRP A 89 9.14 -8.11 -8.34
CA TRP A 89 10.36 -8.28 -7.57
C TRP A 89 10.89 -9.73 -7.67
N SER A 90 12.16 -10.01 -8.00
CA SER A 90 13.29 -9.10 -8.16
C SER A 90 13.70 -8.92 -9.64
N VAL A 91 12.76 -8.95 -10.55
CA VAL A 91 12.96 -8.59 -11.97
C VAL A 91 12.96 -7.06 -12.12
N GLN A 92 12.01 -6.41 -11.43
CA GLN A 92 11.86 -4.95 -11.38
C GLN A 92 11.91 -4.42 -9.94
N GLU A 93 12.23 -3.14 -9.80
CA GLU A 93 12.04 -2.28 -8.64
C GLU A 93 11.33 -1.03 -9.14
N GLY A 94 10.05 -0.88 -8.82
CA GLY A 94 9.16 0.09 -9.45
C GLY A 94 8.94 -0.23 -10.93
N PHE A 95 9.01 0.79 -11.75
CA PHE A 95 8.94 0.67 -13.22
C PHE A 95 10.30 0.30 -13.84
N GLU A 96 11.36 0.15 -13.05
CA GLU A 96 12.72 -0.03 -13.54
C GLU A 96 13.20 -1.47 -13.40
N CYS A 97 13.99 -1.95 -14.36
CA CYS A 97 14.67 -3.23 -14.24
C CYS A 97 15.63 -3.24 -13.05
N PHE A 98 15.54 -4.28 -12.21
CA PHE A 98 16.44 -4.44 -11.07
C PHE A 98 17.75 -5.08 -11.48
N ARG A 99 18.88 -4.41 -11.19
CA ARG A 99 20.26 -4.86 -11.51
C ARG A 99 20.56 -5.11 -12.99
N SER A 100 19.71 -4.64 -13.89
CA SER A 100 19.91 -4.77 -15.33
C SER A 100 19.39 -3.52 -16.04
N SER A 101 19.87 -3.23 -17.23
CA SER A 101 19.32 -2.17 -18.08
C SER A 101 18.09 -2.62 -18.87
N THR A 102 17.85 -3.94 -18.95
CA THR A 102 16.70 -4.54 -19.64
C THR A 102 16.21 -5.75 -18.87
N CYS A 103 14.91 -5.97 -18.88
CA CYS A 103 14.27 -7.13 -18.26
C CYS A 103 12.97 -7.45 -19.02
N ASP A 104 12.48 -8.68 -18.84
CA ASP A 104 11.17 -9.07 -19.33
C ASP A 104 10.12 -8.69 -18.29
N SER A 105 9.21 -7.80 -18.67
CA SER A 105 8.10 -7.33 -17.83
C SER A 105 6.76 -7.92 -18.24
N VAL A 106 6.74 -8.89 -19.16
CA VAL A 106 5.49 -9.51 -19.58
C VAL A 106 4.84 -10.27 -18.43
N GLY A 107 3.58 -9.95 -18.13
CA GLY A 107 2.81 -10.55 -17.05
C GLY A 107 3.15 -10.01 -15.65
N LEU A 108 3.94 -8.95 -15.56
CA LEU A 108 4.16 -8.24 -14.30
C LEU A 108 3.13 -7.11 -14.14
N GLU A 109 2.63 -6.93 -12.92
CA GLU A 109 1.80 -5.81 -12.53
C GLU A 109 2.68 -4.60 -12.20
N ALA A 110 2.37 -3.46 -12.82
CA ALA A 110 3.07 -2.23 -12.51
C ALA A 110 2.50 -1.58 -11.23
N PRO A 111 3.32 -0.90 -10.42
CA PRO A 111 2.83 -0.14 -9.29
C PRO A 111 1.94 1.03 -9.75
N VAL A 112 1.01 1.44 -8.88
CA VAL A 112 0.22 2.67 -9.08
C VAL A 112 1.11 3.90 -9.04
N LEU A 113 2.09 3.89 -8.14
CA LEU A 113 3.04 4.99 -7.92
C LEU A 113 4.39 4.44 -7.51
N GLN A 114 5.46 5.05 -8.00
CA GLN A 114 6.78 4.93 -7.42
C GLN A 114 7.35 6.29 -7.02
N TYR A 115 8.26 6.32 -6.05
CA TYR A 115 9.08 7.49 -5.75
C TYR A 115 10.50 7.11 -5.34
N GLY A 116 11.47 7.96 -5.71
CA GLY A 116 12.88 7.73 -5.43
C GLY A 116 13.35 8.35 -4.12
N ARG A 117 14.64 8.16 -3.84
CA ARG A 117 15.33 8.53 -2.59
C ARG A 117 15.32 10.03 -2.26
N ASN A 118 15.03 10.89 -3.21
CA ASN A 118 14.85 12.34 -3.01
C ASN A 118 13.50 12.69 -2.33
N ALA A 119 12.51 11.81 -2.40
CA ALA A 119 11.20 12.01 -1.79
C ALA A 119 11.05 11.26 -0.46
N GLY A 120 11.63 10.06 -0.37
CA GLY A 120 11.59 9.23 0.82
C GLY A 120 12.51 8.02 0.71
N VAL A 121 12.52 7.17 1.72
CA VAL A 121 13.46 6.04 1.81
C VAL A 121 12.84 4.72 2.26
N SER A 122 11.59 4.76 2.73
CA SER A 122 10.88 3.58 3.21
C SER A 122 9.38 3.89 3.29
N VAL A 123 8.63 3.43 2.30
CA VAL A 123 7.17 3.61 2.28
C VAL A 123 6.51 2.88 3.44
N THR A 124 5.60 3.57 4.11
CA THR A 124 4.79 2.97 5.19
C THR A 124 3.53 2.31 4.64
N GLY A 125 2.99 2.82 3.54
CA GLY A 125 1.63 2.54 3.09
C GLY A 125 0.62 3.43 3.79
N GLY A 126 -0.67 3.09 3.74
CA GLY A 126 -1.72 3.96 4.26
C GLY A 126 -3.13 3.42 4.07
N TYR A 127 -4.11 4.33 3.93
CA TYR A 127 -5.54 4.03 3.78
C TYR A 127 -6.22 4.96 2.78
N VAL A 128 -7.25 4.48 2.11
CA VAL A 128 -8.18 5.36 1.40
C VAL A 128 -9.07 6.06 2.43
N TYR A 129 -9.02 7.39 2.47
CA TYR A 129 -9.81 8.16 3.42
C TYR A 129 -11.30 8.08 3.10
N ARG A 130 -12.09 7.64 4.06
CA ARG A 130 -13.55 7.50 3.95
C ARG A 130 -14.31 8.21 5.08
N GLY A 131 -13.61 9.03 5.86
CA GLY A 131 -14.20 9.90 6.88
C GLY A 131 -14.96 11.09 6.29
N GLN A 132 -15.62 11.83 7.16
CA GLN A 132 -16.46 12.98 6.76
C GLN A 132 -15.88 14.34 7.19
N ARG A 133 -14.86 14.35 8.06
CA ARG A 133 -14.30 15.60 8.60
C ARG A 133 -13.47 16.37 7.58
N LEU A 134 -12.87 15.69 6.62
CA LEU A 134 -11.95 16.25 5.63
C LEU A 134 -12.46 15.90 4.22
N GLY A 135 -13.52 16.60 3.80
CA GLY A 135 -14.19 16.32 2.53
C GLY A 135 -13.25 16.31 1.33
N ASP A 136 -12.24 17.16 1.33
CA ASP A 136 -11.23 17.25 0.28
C ASP A 136 -10.31 16.02 0.20
N LEU A 137 -10.23 15.21 1.26
CA LEU A 137 -9.49 13.94 1.24
C LEU A 137 -10.38 12.73 0.91
N TYR A 138 -11.71 12.87 0.92
CA TYR A 138 -12.59 11.73 0.68
C TYR A 138 -12.28 11.03 -0.65
N GLY A 139 -11.99 9.73 -0.59
CA GLY A 139 -11.60 8.91 -1.73
C GLY A 139 -10.13 8.97 -2.11
N ALA A 140 -9.32 9.78 -1.46
CA ALA A 140 -7.87 9.78 -1.67
C ALA A 140 -7.17 8.70 -0.82
N TYR A 141 -6.20 8.00 -1.39
CA TYR A 141 -5.29 7.14 -0.64
C TYR A 141 -4.24 8.00 0.06
N VAL A 142 -4.26 8.01 1.39
CA VAL A 142 -3.33 8.76 2.24
C VAL A 142 -2.25 7.81 2.71
N TYR A 143 -0.98 8.12 2.40
CA TYR A 143 0.16 7.27 2.69
C TYR A 143 1.37 8.08 3.16
N ALA A 144 2.35 7.41 3.76
CA ALA A 144 3.53 8.08 4.29
C ALA A 144 4.83 7.34 3.97
N ASP A 145 5.94 8.05 4.19
CA ASP A 145 7.30 7.50 4.24
C ASP A 145 7.85 7.59 5.66
N PHE A 146 8.40 6.50 6.14
CA PHE A 146 8.95 6.38 7.48
C PHE A 146 10.12 7.33 7.72
N GLY A 147 11.06 7.40 6.76
CA GLY A 147 12.30 8.12 6.97
C GLY A 147 12.18 9.63 6.77
N SER A 148 11.39 10.06 5.80
CA SER A 148 11.20 11.49 5.52
C SER A 148 10.12 12.16 6.38
N GLY A 149 9.21 11.37 6.96
CA GLY A 149 8.01 11.85 7.66
C GLY A 149 7.01 12.55 6.73
N HIS A 150 7.18 12.44 5.42
CA HIS A 150 6.24 12.99 4.46
C HIS A 150 4.96 12.15 4.43
N ILE A 151 3.82 12.84 4.35
CA ILE A 151 2.50 12.24 4.13
C ILE A 151 1.93 12.84 2.85
N TRP A 152 1.46 11.96 1.98
CA TRP A 152 0.84 12.32 0.70
C TRP A 152 -0.58 11.81 0.63
N ALA A 153 -1.34 12.39 -0.27
CA ALA A 153 -2.63 11.89 -0.71
C ALA A 153 -2.58 11.73 -2.24
N LEU A 154 -3.12 10.64 -2.77
CA LEU A 154 -3.30 10.43 -4.19
C LEU A 154 -4.74 10.01 -4.50
N ARG A 155 -5.24 10.41 -5.67
CA ARG A 155 -6.51 9.94 -6.22
C ARG A 155 -6.24 9.08 -7.43
N HIS A 156 -6.90 7.94 -7.47
CA HIS A 156 -6.81 6.98 -8.56
C HIS A 156 -8.21 6.67 -9.08
N ASP A 157 -8.41 6.71 -10.39
CA ASP A 157 -9.72 6.53 -11.03
C ASP A 157 -10.02 5.08 -11.44
N GLY A 158 -9.16 4.15 -11.05
CA GLY A 158 -9.18 2.73 -11.45
C GLY A 158 -8.18 2.40 -12.56
N THR A 159 -7.65 3.41 -13.26
CA THR A 159 -6.70 3.26 -14.37
C THR A 159 -5.43 4.10 -14.20
N ALA A 160 -5.56 5.30 -13.66
CA ALA A 160 -4.45 6.25 -13.52
C ALA A 160 -4.60 7.13 -12.28
N ILE A 161 -3.49 7.74 -11.87
CA ILE A 161 -3.50 8.81 -10.86
C ILE A 161 -4.09 10.07 -11.51
N SER A 162 -5.18 10.57 -10.94
CA SER A 162 -5.82 11.81 -11.38
C SER A 162 -5.32 13.04 -10.61
N ASP A 163 -4.83 12.84 -9.36
CA ASP A 163 -4.28 13.90 -8.51
C ASP A 163 -3.34 13.29 -7.47
N SER A 164 -2.27 14.02 -7.11
CA SER A 164 -1.35 13.63 -6.05
C SER A 164 -0.65 14.84 -5.44
N ALA A 165 -0.66 14.94 -4.13
CA ALA A 165 -0.02 16.03 -3.40
C ALA A 165 0.58 15.55 -2.09
N ARG A 166 1.69 16.18 -1.68
CA ARG A 166 2.16 16.08 -0.30
C ARG A 166 1.31 17.01 0.57
N ILE A 167 0.61 16.41 1.55
CA ILE A 167 -0.34 17.15 2.40
C ILE A 167 0.29 17.66 3.69
N VAL A 168 1.28 16.90 4.24
CA VAL A 168 1.97 17.32 5.46
C VAL A 168 3.36 16.67 5.56
N ARG A 169 4.21 17.24 6.42
CA ARG A 169 5.43 16.59 6.90
C ARG A 169 5.37 16.49 8.41
N SER A 170 5.42 15.27 8.94
CA SER A 170 5.54 15.00 10.36
C SER A 170 6.98 15.26 10.85
N LEU A 171 7.12 15.58 12.12
CA LEU A 171 8.42 15.57 12.82
C LEU A 171 8.81 14.19 13.34
N ASP A 172 7.87 13.24 13.31
CA ASP A 172 8.05 11.85 13.73
C ASP A 172 8.20 10.93 12.51
N ASN A 173 8.87 9.79 12.68
CA ASN A 173 8.89 8.72 11.72
C ASN A 173 7.52 8.02 11.72
N ILE A 174 6.85 7.97 10.59
CA ILE A 174 5.51 7.39 10.50
C ILE A 174 5.59 5.88 10.27
N SER A 175 5.22 5.11 11.27
CA SER A 175 5.34 3.63 11.25
C SER A 175 4.07 2.92 10.80
N SER A 176 2.91 3.57 10.90
CA SER A 176 1.61 2.97 10.59
C SER A 176 0.53 4.02 10.45
N PHE A 177 -0.63 3.55 10.01
CA PHE A 177 -1.91 4.25 10.06
C PHE A 177 -2.96 3.34 10.71
N GLY A 178 -4.08 3.92 11.09
CA GLY A 178 -5.30 3.23 11.48
C GLY A 178 -6.51 4.06 11.08
N GLU A 179 -7.67 3.44 11.01
CA GLU A 179 -8.93 4.12 10.81
C GLU A 179 -9.93 3.71 11.89
N ASP A 180 -10.81 4.62 12.28
CA ASP A 180 -11.92 4.33 13.17
C ASP A 180 -13.16 3.85 12.40
N GLU A 181 -14.23 3.55 13.15
CA GLU A 181 -15.50 3.10 12.59
C GLU A 181 -16.11 4.15 11.63
N ALA A 182 -15.88 5.43 11.87
CA ALA A 182 -16.34 6.54 11.03
C ALA A 182 -15.47 6.75 9.77
N GLY A 183 -14.37 6.00 9.61
CA GLY A 183 -13.43 6.16 8.49
C GLY A 183 -12.44 7.32 8.66
N GLU A 184 -12.33 7.87 9.88
CA GLU A 184 -11.35 8.91 10.19
C GLU A 184 -9.98 8.28 10.40
N LEU A 185 -8.93 8.90 9.81
CA LEU A 185 -7.58 8.36 9.85
C LEU A 185 -6.77 8.88 11.04
N TYR A 186 -5.97 7.97 11.57
CA TYR A 186 -4.95 8.22 12.58
C TYR A 186 -3.58 7.85 12.03
N VAL A 187 -2.60 8.67 12.36
CA VAL A 187 -1.20 8.50 11.96
C VAL A 187 -0.41 8.07 13.18
N ILE A 188 0.35 7.00 13.07
CA ILE A 188 1.09 6.41 14.18
C ILE A 188 2.57 6.76 14.03
N GLY A 189 3.08 7.60 14.93
CA GLY A 189 4.49 7.92 15.05
C GLY A 189 5.26 6.80 15.74
N TYR A 190 6.47 6.50 15.25
CA TYR A 190 7.35 5.50 15.85
C TYR A 190 7.77 5.82 17.29
N GLY A 191 7.79 7.12 17.63
CA GLY A 191 8.05 7.61 18.98
C GLY A 191 6.92 7.34 20.00
N GLY A 192 5.80 6.72 19.58
CA GLY A 192 4.67 6.36 20.45
C GLY A 192 3.53 7.38 20.43
N SER A 193 3.57 8.35 19.52
CA SER A 193 2.49 9.33 19.35
C SER A 193 1.43 8.84 18.39
N ILE A 194 0.17 9.24 18.63
CA ILE A 194 -0.95 9.06 17.72
C ILE A 194 -1.45 10.44 17.32
N TYR A 195 -1.48 10.69 16.01
CA TYR A 195 -1.93 11.95 15.43
C TYR A 195 -3.23 11.76 14.67
N ARG A 196 -3.99 12.82 14.50
CA ARG A 196 -5.12 12.88 13.59
C ARG A 196 -5.02 14.11 12.68
N PHE A 197 -5.61 14.02 11.52
CA PHE A 197 -5.79 15.19 10.66
C PHE A 197 -6.88 16.10 11.22
N LEU A 198 -6.67 17.41 11.07
CA LEU A 198 -7.65 18.43 11.40
C LEU A 198 -7.91 19.28 10.16
N PRO A 199 -9.15 19.81 9.99
CA PRO A 199 -9.40 20.84 8.98
C PRO A 199 -8.46 22.02 9.21
N LEU A 200 -8.06 22.68 8.13
CA LEU A 200 -7.39 23.97 8.25
C LEU A 200 -8.38 24.95 8.91
N PRO A 201 -7.90 25.84 9.81
CA PRO A 201 -8.75 26.93 10.31
C PRO A 201 -9.29 27.72 9.11
N ASP A 202 -10.58 28.04 9.12
CA ASP A 202 -11.17 28.95 8.14
C ASP A 202 -10.32 30.25 8.14
N GLU A 203 -9.86 30.66 6.96
CA GLU A 203 -9.20 31.97 6.84
C GLU A 203 -10.21 33.02 7.26
N GLN A 204 -10.01 33.63 8.45
CA GLN A 204 -10.81 34.74 8.87
C GLN A 204 -10.67 35.84 7.80
N PRO A 205 -11.76 36.39 7.25
CA PRO A 205 -11.65 37.47 6.31
C PRO A 205 -10.85 38.59 6.97
N VAL A 206 -9.76 39.03 6.34
CA VAL A 206 -8.97 40.16 6.78
C VAL A 206 -9.89 41.37 6.72
N THR A 207 -10.48 41.75 7.84
CA THR A 207 -11.20 43.05 7.97
C THR A 207 -10.15 44.12 7.93
N THR A 208 -9.90 44.68 6.75
CA THR A 208 -9.24 45.96 6.61
C THR A 208 -10.16 47.01 7.24
N ALA A 209 -9.81 47.44 8.46
CA ALA A 209 -10.39 48.65 9.01
C ALA A 209 -10.06 49.84 8.08
N VAL A 210 -11.09 50.53 7.60
CA VAL A 210 -11.02 51.79 6.87
C VAL A 210 -10.87 52.91 7.87
#